data_f15c674292fa508054c6ea321b03564f
#
_entry.id   f15c674292fa508054c6ea321b03564f
#
_cell.length_a   1.000
_cell.length_b   1.000
_cell.length_c   1.000
_cell.angle_alpha   90.00
_cell.angle_beta   90.00
_cell.angle_gamma   90.00
#
_symmetry.space_group_name_H-M   'P 1'
#
loop_
_entity.id
_entity.type
_entity.pdbx_description
1 polymer ?
#
loop_
_entity_poly.entity_id
_entity_poly.type
_entity_poly.pdbx_seq_one_letter_code
_entity_poly.pdbx_strand_id
1 'polypeptide(L)'
;MKKTFITIISALCIVATSASMAVATTTAPRLAARSNVSGASSASSGVPTICPPAKAVGSELGLTVSKPTVVMYAKGLALECKYMSKKGKTTLSYSSATRTAFLAVEKALPKTSIVVLHNLGSGVAAYLLPPNSLFAQEGTVECVIETEVSAVHQKALAKVLLKSYW
;
A
#
# COMPACT_ATOMS: atom_id res chain seq x y z
N MET A 1 -30.26 8.92 19.31
CA MET A 1 -28.80 9.04 19.48
C MET A 1 -28.20 9.47 18.15
N LYS A 2 -27.71 10.72 18.07
CA LYS A 2 -27.16 11.30 16.84
C LYS A 2 -25.72 10.84 16.70
N LYS A 3 -25.40 10.04 15.67
CA LYS A 3 -24.02 9.64 15.32
C LYS A 3 -23.36 10.78 14.57
N THR A 4 -22.43 11.46 15.23
CA THR A 4 -21.59 12.49 14.61
C THR A 4 -20.48 11.79 13.81
N PHE A 5 -20.54 11.86 12.50
CA PHE A 5 -19.46 11.41 11.62
C PHE A 5 -18.37 12.48 11.64
N ILE A 6 -17.20 12.14 12.19
CA ILE A 6 -16.01 12.96 12.07
C ILE A 6 -15.35 12.61 10.76
N THR A 7 -15.51 13.46 9.76
CA THR A 7 -14.79 13.38 8.49
C THR A 7 -13.39 13.95 8.72
N ILE A 8 -12.40 13.08 8.89
CA ILE A 8 -11.00 13.50 8.93
C ILE A 8 -10.56 13.71 7.48
N ILE A 9 -10.52 14.97 7.07
CA ILE A 9 -9.95 15.40 5.79
C ILE A 9 -8.45 15.39 5.96
N SER A 10 -7.77 14.39 5.37
CA SER A 10 -6.31 14.35 5.26
C SER A 10 -5.86 15.42 4.28
N ALA A 11 -5.55 16.62 4.77
CA ALA A 11 -4.82 17.62 4.01
C ALA A 11 -3.33 17.27 4.04
N LEU A 12 -2.85 16.56 3.04
CA LEU A 12 -1.43 16.31 2.84
C LEU A 12 -0.81 17.56 2.18
N CYS A 13 -0.17 18.44 2.97
CA CYS A 13 0.64 19.53 2.46
C CYS A 13 1.89 18.97 1.79
N ILE A 14 1.93 19.04 0.45
CA ILE A 14 3.13 18.78 -0.35
C ILE A 14 4.03 20.01 -0.25
N VAL A 15 5.10 19.93 0.55
CA VAL A 15 6.19 20.91 0.51
C VAL A 15 7.16 20.48 -0.58
N ALA A 16 7.08 21.13 -1.73
CA ALA A 16 8.07 21.00 -2.81
C ALA A 16 9.29 21.85 -2.49
N THR A 17 10.37 21.22 -2.03
CA THR A 17 11.69 21.84 -1.97
C THR A 17 12.42 21.59 -3.29
N SER A 18 12.55 22.64 -4.10
CA SER A 18 13.36 22.68 -5.32
C SER A 18 14.85 22.74 -4.96
N ALA A 19 15.59 21.66 -5.16
CA ALA A 19 17.04 21.67 -5.13
C ALA A 19 17.57 21.69 -6.57
N SER A 20 18.13 22.83 -6.98
CA SER A 20 18.91 23.00 -8.22
C SER A 20 20.19 22.18 -8.12
N MET A 21 20.42 21.27 -9.04
CA MET A 21 21.74 20.63 -9.20
C MET A 21 22.37 21.00 -10.53
N ALA A 22 23.59 21.51 -10.39
CA ALA A 22 24.47 21.91 -11.47
C ALA A 22 24.91 20.70 -12.30
N VAL A 23 24.96 20.92 -13.63
CA VAL A 23 25.47 19.99 -14.62
C VAL A 23 26.98 19.99 -14.58
N ALA A 24 27.62 18.86 -14.34
CA ALA A 24 29.01 18.61 -14.63
C ALA A 24 29.09 17.55 -15.74
N THR A 25 29.47 18.00 -16.94
CA THR A 25 29.87 17.18 -18.08
C THR A 25 31.22 16.55 -17.83
N THR A 26 31.31 15.22 -17.85
CA THR A 26 32.62 14.55 -18.01
C THR A 26 32.48 13.40 -19.02
N THR A 27 33.35 13.48 -20.01
CA THR A 27 33.50 12.64 -21.21
C THR A 27 33.97 11.22 -20.88
N ALA A 28 33.59 10.28 -21.72
CA ALA A 28 33.75 8.80 -21.70
C ALA A 28 35.21 8.30 -21.55
N PRO A 29 35.42 6.97 -21.35
CA PRO A 29 35.33 6.04 -22.47
C PRO A 29 34.66 4.69 -22.26
N ARG A 30 34.24 4.14 -23.37
CA ARG A 30 33.70 2.87 -23.73
C ARG A 30 34.54 1.69 -23.26
N LEU A 31 33.97 0.74 -22.51
CA LEU A 31 34.45 -0.63 -22.49
C LEU A 31 33.26 -1.59 -22.37
N ALA A 32 33.14 -2.42 -23.38
CA ALA A 32 32.16 -3.51 -23.43
C ALA A 32 32.56 -4.63 -22.47
N ALA A 33 31.63 -5.03 -21.59
CA ALA A 33 31.69 -6.33 -20.97
C ALA A 33 30.27 -6.87 -20.90
N ARG A 34 30.00 -7.88 -21.73
CA ARG A 34 28.85 -8.78 -21.62
C ARG A 34 28.98 -9.51 -20.28
N SER A 35 28.03 -9.33 -19.41
CA SER A 35 27.81 -10.25 -18.30
C SER A 35 26.34 -10.64 -18.32
N ASN A 36 26.09 -11.88 -18.75
CA ASN A 36 24.85 -12.59 -18.49
C ASN A 36 24.71 -12.69 -16.98
N VAL A 37 23.81 -11.93 -16.39
CA VAL A 37 23.33 -12.13 -15.03
C VAL A 37 21.90 -12.63 -15.15
N SER A 38 21.79 -13.94 -14.92
CA SER A 38 20.53 -14.63 -14.69
C SER A 38 19.66 -13.91 -13.67
N GLY A 39 18.39 -13.77 -14.05
CA GLY A 39 17.22 -13.44 -13.27
C GLY A 39 17.31 -13.33 -11.76
N ALA A 40 17.70 -12.17 -11.24
CA ALA A 40 17.13 -11.72 -10.00
C ALA A 40 15.84 -10.99 -10.39
N SER A 41 14.69 -11.52 -10.02
CA SER A 41 13.42 -10.79 -10.04
C SER A 41 13.63 -9.53 -9.23
N SER A 42 13.89 -8.43 -9.92
CA SER A 42 13.84 -7.10 -9.33
C SER A 42 12.41 -6.94 -8.83
N ALA A 43 12.22 -7.03 -7.52
CA ALA A 43 10.98 -6.65 -6.91
C ALA A 43 10.66 -5.25 -7.42
N SER A 44 9.61 -5.15 -8.22
CA SER A 44 9.14 -3.88 -8.78
C SER A 44 8.81 -2.97 -7.60
N SER A 45 9.67 -1.98 -7.34
CA SER A 45 9.51 -1.02 -6.24
C SER A 45 8.43 0.02 -6.51
N GLY A 46 7.48 -0.27 -7.38
CA GLY A 46 6.44 0.64 -7.82
C GLY A 46 5.04 0.24 -7.36
N VAL A 47 4.15 1.22 -7.30
CA VAL A 47 2.71 0.99 -7.04
C VAL A 47 2.15 0.00 -8.06
N PRO A 48 1.38 -1.02 -7.65
CA PRO A 48 0.75 -1.97 -8.57
C PRO A 48 -0.09 -1.25 -9.62
N THR A 49 -0.07 -1.79 -10.84
CA THR A 49 -0.86 -1.25 -11.96
C THR A 49 -2.19 -1.97 -12.16
N ILE A 50 -2.38 -3.10 -11.49
CA ILE A 50 -3.57 -3.94 -11.58
C ILE A 50 -4.10 -4.30 -10.20
N CYS A 51 -5.41 -4.39 -10.09
CA CYS A 51 -6.07 -4.84 -8.87
C CYS A 51 -5.97 -6.37 -8.71
N PRO A 52 -5.83 -6.88 -7.49
CA PRO A 52 -5.96 -8.30 -7.20
C PRO A 52 -7.28 -8.87 -7.71
N PRO A 53 -7.32 -10.12 -8.21
CA PRO A 53 -8.56 -10.73 -8.70
C PRO A 53 -9.57 -10.91 -7.55
N ALA A 54 -10.85 -10.73 -7.85
CA ALA A 54 -11.95 -10.85 -6.88
C ALA A 54 -11.91 -12.18 -6.09
N LYS A 55 -11.53 -13.28 -6.77
CA LYS A 55 -11.40 -14.59 -6.13
C LYS A 55 -10.35 -14.59 -5.01
N ALA A 56 -9.19 -13.98 -5.23
CA ALA A 56 -8.13 -13.90 -4.21
C ALA A 56 -8.57 -13.08 -3.01
N VAL A 57 -9.13 -11.88 -3.26
CA VAL A 57 -9.64 -11.01 -2.18
C VAL A 57 -10.79 -11.68 -1.42
N GLY A 58 -11.76 -12.25 -2.14
CA GLY A 58 -12.92 -12.90 -1.53
C GLY A 58 -12.56 -14.13 -0.70
N SER A 59 -11.60 -14.93 -1.14
CA SER A 59 -11.12 -16.11 -0.40
C SER A 59 -10.59 -15.71 0.97
N GLU A 60 -9.73 -14.69 1.05
CA GLU A 60 -9.12 -14.26 2.31
C GLU A 60 -10.10 -13.54 3.24
N LEU A 61 -11.09 -12.86 2.66
CA LEU A 61 -12.14 -12.21 3.44
C LEU A 61 -13.27 -13.16 3.85
N GLY A 62 -13.29 -14.39 3.34
CA GLY A 62 -14.41 -15.34 3.52
C GLY A 62 -15.72 -14.82 2.90
N LEU A 63 -15.62 -14.08 1.78
CA LEU A 63 -16.75 -13.41 1.12
C LEU A 63 -16.74 -13.66 -0.38
N THR A 64 -17.91 -13.63 -0.99
CA THR A 64 -18.02 -13.45 -2.44
C THR A 64 -18.01 -11.96 -2.73
N VAL A 65 -17.00 -11.50 -3.48
CA VAL A 65 -16.87 -10.09 -3.87
C VAL A 65 -17.00 -9.93 -5.39
N SER A 66 -17.43 -8.75 -5.82
CA SER A 66 -17.52 -8.38 -7.24
C SER A 66 -16.13 -8.25 -7.89
N LYS A 67 -16.09 -8.18 -9.22
CA LYS A 67 -14.91 -7.63 -9.91
C LYS A 67 -14.60 -6.24 -9.33
N PRO A 68 -13.32 -5.85 -9.19
CA PRO A 68 -12.96 -4.54 -8.67
C PRO A 68 -13.35 -3.43 -9.66
N THR A 69 -13.85 -2.33 -9.09
CA THR A 69 -13.79 -1.04 -9.77
C THR A 69 -12.41 -0.46 -9.53
N VAL A 70 -11.72 -0.12 -10.61
CA VAL A 70 -10.33 0.34 -10.59
C VAL A 70 -10.28 1.84 -10.78
N VAL A 71 -9.59 2.56 -9.90
CA VAL A 71 -9.32 3.99 -10.05
C VAL A 71 -7.83 4.22 -9.91
N MET A 72 -7.21 4.77 -10.93
CA MET A 72 -5.78 5.14 -10.91
C MET A 72 -5.66 6.65 -10.79
N TYR A 73 -4.84 7.10 -9.84
CA TYR A 73 -4.60 8.49 -9.57
C TYR A 73 -3.20 8.91 -9.98
N ALA A 74 -3.03 10.20 -10.26
CA ALA A 74 -1.75 10.86 -10.47
C ALA A 74 -0.80 10.07 -11.38
N LYS A 75 -1.28 9.63 -12.56
CA LYS A 75 -0.47 8.93 -13.58
C LYS A 75 0.25 7.68 -13.06
N GLY A 76 -0.37 6.91 -12.18
CA GLY A 76 0.16 5.66 -11.65
C GLY A 76 0.87 5.78 -10.28
N LEU A 77 0.79 6.93 -9.61
CA LEU A 77 1.34 7.08 -8.26
C LEU A 77 0.43 6.50 -7.17
N ALA A 78 -0.84 6.24 -7.48
CA ALA A 78 -1.75 5.54 -6.59
C ALA A 78 -2.79 4.74 -7.37
N LEU A 79 -3.18 3.60 -6.81
CA LEU A 79 -4.20 2.70 -7.34
C LEU A 79 -5.23 2.42 -6.26
N GLU A 80 -6.49 2.53 -6.59
CA GLU A 80 -7.60 2.15 -5.71
C GLU A 80 -8.44 1.06 -6.35
N CYS A 81 -8.67 -0.03 -5.60
CA CYS A 81 -9.45 -1.19 -6.02
C CYS A 81 -10.65 -1.36 -5.08
N LYS A 82 -11.86 -1.16 -5.60
CA LYS A 82 -13.10 -1.27 -4.84
C LYS A 82 -13.84 -2.57 -5.16
N TYR A 83 -14.10 -3.38 -4.15
CA TYR A 83 -14.84 -4.62 -4.24
C TYR A 83 -16.14 -4.50 -3.46
N MET A 84 -17.24 -4.95 -4.04
CA MET A 84 -18.54 -4.98 -3.39
C MET A 84 -18.89 -6.39 -2.96
N SER A 85 -19.47 -6.56 -1.77
CA SER A 85 -20.02 -7.79 -1.25
C SER A 85 -21.39 -7.55 -0.59
N LYS A 86 -22.05 -8.64 -0.20
CA LYS A 86 -23.30 -8.52 0.61
C LYS A 86 -23.08 -7.92 2.00
N LYS A 87 -21.82 -7.94 2.51
CA LYS A 87 -21.45 -7.39 3.82
C LYS A 87 -20.90 -5.98 3.76
N GLY A 88 -20.83 -5.37 2.58
CA GLY A 88 -20.31 -4.03 2.41
C GLY A 88 -19.19 -3.95 1.39
N LYS A 89 -18.49 -2.83 1.42
CA LYS A 89 -17.39 -2.49 0.51
C LYS A 89 -16.05 -2.88 1.11
N THR A 90 -15.17 -3.41 0.28
CA THR A 90 -13.73 -3.54 0.58
C THR A 90 -12.95 -2.66 -0.39
N THR A 91 -12.10 -1.81 0.14
CA THR A 91 -11.22 -0.95 -0.65
C THR A 91 -9.76 -1.32 -0.37
N LEU A 92 -8.98 -1.50 -1.42
CA LEU A 92 -7.52 -1.60 -1.37
C LEU A 92 -6.95 -0.36 -2.03
N SER A 93 -6.20 0.44 -1.29
CA SER A 93 -5.56 1.65 -1.79
C SER A 93 -4.06 1.49 -1.72
N TYR A 94 -3.40 1.58 -2.87
CA TYR A 94 -1.95 1.50 -2.99
C TYR A 94 -1.40 2.89 -3.30
N SER A 95 -0.34 3.29 -2.61
CA SER A 95 0.36 4.55 -2.87
C SER A 95 1.85 4.41 -2.63
N SER A 96 2.63 5.34 -3.18
CA SER A 96 4.05 5.42 -2.89
C SER A 96 4.27 6.03 -1.51
N ALA A 97 4.99 5.33 -0.64
CA ALA A 97 5.34 5.81 0.69
C ALA A 97 6.71 5.29 1.12
N THR A 98 7.54 6.17 1.68
CA THR A 98 8.78 5.73 2.30
C THR A 98 8.52 5.14 3.68
N ARG A 99 9.34 4.17 4.10
CA ARG A 99 9.24 3.58 5.43
C ARG A 99 9.32 4.63 6.55
N THR A 100 10.18 5.63 6.38
CA THR A 100 10.32 6.72 7.35
C THR A 100 9.03 7.52 7.50
N ALA A 101 8.38 7.86 6.38
CA ALA A 101 7.09 8.57 6.40
C ALA A 101 6.00 7.72 7.04
N PHE A 102 5.90 6.45 6.68
CA PHE A 102 4.95 5.50 7.25
C PHE A 102 5.09 5.38 8.78
N LEU A 103 6.32 5.15 9.27
CA LEU A 103 6.60 5.05 10.69
C LEU A 103 6.40 6.36 11.45
N ALA A 104 6.58 7.51 10.79
CA ALA A 104 6.27 8.81 11.39
C ALA A 104 4.75 8.97 11.63
N VAL A 105 3.92 8.54 10.69
CA VAL A 105 2.45 8.51 10.85
C VAL A 105 2.05 7.57 11.98
N GLU A 106 2.58 6.33 11.99
CA GLU A 106 2.32 5.35 13.06
C GLU A 106 2.65 5.91 14.44
N LYS A 107 3.80 6.59 14.58
CA LYS A 107 4.23 7.20 15.85
C LYS A 107 3.36 8.39 16.28
N ALA A 108 2.80 9.13 15.34
CA ALA A 108 1.94 10.27 15.60
C ALA A 108 0.53 9.87 16.07
N LEU A 109 0.11 8.64 15.77
CA LEU A 109 -1.20 8.14 16.20
C LEU A 109 -1.19 7.76 17.70
N PRO A 110 -2.30 7.99 18.41
CA PRO A 110 -2.44 7.58 19.81
C PRO A 110 -2.27 6.05 19.93
N LYS A 111 -1.40 5.61 20.82
CA LYS A 111 -1.11 4.18 21.08
C LYS A 111 -2.34 3.35 21.41
N THR A 112 -3.36 3.98 22.00
CA THR A 112 -4.66 3.37 22.32
C THR A 112 -5.56 3.18 21.10
N SER A 113 -5.24 3.83 19.98
CA SER A 113 -6.05 3.82 18.76
C SER A 113 -5.52 2.85 17.69
N ILE A 114 -4.31 2.32 17.85
CA ILE A 114 -3.67 1.45 16.88
C ILE A 114 -3.17 0.15 17.50
N VAL A 115 -3.09 -0.90 16.66
CA VAL A 115 -2.44 -2.16 17.01
C VAL A 115 -1.33 -2.43 16.01
N VAL A 116 -0.06 -2.32 16.45
CA VAL A 116 1.10 -2.61 15.60
C VAL A 116 1.18 -4.11 15.32
N LEU A 117 1.47 -4.47 14.07
CA LEU A 117 1.52 -5.86 13.59
C LEU A 117 2.97 -6.25 13.28
N HIS A 118 3.46 -7.32 13.90
CA HIS A 118 4.86 -7.75 13.78
C HIS A 118 5.08 -8.96 12.85
N ASN A 119 4.03 -9.63 12.37
CA ASN A 119 4.14 -10.95 11.72
C ASN A 119 3.51 -11.00 10.31
N LEU A 120 3.65 -9.93 9.53
CA LEU A 120 3.15 -9.92 8.14
C LEU A 120 4.23 -10.30 7.11
N GLY A 121 5.50 -10.15 7.43
CA GLY A 121 6.63 -10.48 6.57
C GLY A 121 7.91 -9.79 7.01
N SER A 122 9.07 -10.24 6.48
CA SER A 122 10.35 -9.57 6.69
C SER A 122 10.33 -8.24 5.92
N GLY A 123 10.72 -7.14 6.57
CA GLY A 123 10.73 -5.82 5.94
C GLY A 123 9.39 -5.09 5.91
N VAL A 124 8.29 -5.72 6.36
CA VAL A 124 6.97 -5.10 6.42
C VAL A 124 6.79 -4.31 7.71
N ALA A 125 6.29 -3.07 7.60
CA ALA A 125 5.71 -2.33 8.72
C ALA A 125 4.19 -2.34 8.56
N ALA A 126 3.44 -2.58 9.63
CA ALA A 126 1.99 -2.56 9.54
C ALA A 126 1.33 -2.25 10.88
N TYR A 127 0.15 -1.62 10.81
CA TYR A 127 -0.71 -1.42 11.96
C TYR A 127 -2.19 -1.49 11.56
N LEU A 128 -3.01 -1.84 12.54
CA LEU A 128 -4.47 -1.75 12.44
C LEU A 128 -4.93 -0.44 13.08
N LEU A 129 -5.81 0.23 12.41
CA LEU A 129 -6.61 1.33 12.95
C LEU A 129 -8.06 0.83 13.05
N PRO A 130 -8.47 0.35 14.23
CA PRO A 130 -9.83 -0.15 14.42
C PRO A 130 -10.90 0.90 14.11
N PRO A 131 -12.08 0.49 13.64
CA PRO A 131 -12.47 -0.92 13.51
C PRO A 131 -12.10 -1.57 12.18
N ASN A 132 -11.80 -0.79 11.11
CA ASN A 132 -11.98 -1.26 9.74
C ASN A 132 -10.78 -1.06 8.82
N SER A 133 -9.63 -0.58 9.32
CA SER A 133 -8.50 -0.25 8.44
C SER A 133 -7.22 -0.96 8.88
N LEU A 134 -6.53 -1.58 7.91
CA LEU A 134 -5.19 -2.10 8.05
C LEU A 134 -4.27 -1.34 7.12
N PHE A 135 -3.17 -0.84 7.64
CA PHE A 135 -2.10 -0.17 6.92
C PHE A 135 -0.88 -1.08 6.89
N ALA A 136 -0.30 -1.27 5.71
CA ALA A 136 0.92 -2.04 5.54
C ALA A 136 1.85 -1.33 4.57
N GLN A 137 3.15 -1.37 4.83
CA GLN A 137 4.20 -0.76 4.01
C GLN A 137 5.34 -1.74 3.82
N GLU A 138 5.78 -1.93 2.57
CA GLU A 138 6.96 -2.69 2.19
C GLU A 138 7.68 -1.98 1.03
N GLY A 139 9.01 -1.92 1.07
CA GLY A 139 9.78 -1.19 0.06
C GLY A 139 9.38 0.28 -0.01
N THR A 140 8.84 0.70 -1.14
CA THR A 140 8.37 2.08 -1.40
C THR A 140 6.85 2.15 -1.58
N VAL A 141 6.11 1.10 -1.24
CA VAL A 141 4.67 1.02 -1.41
C VAL A 141 3.97 0.91 -0.06
N GLU A 142 2.88 1.63 0.09
CA GLU A 142 1.90 1.49 1.17
C GLU A 142 0.61 0.92 0.58
N CYS A 143 0.00 -0.01 1.31
CA CYS A 143 -1.35 -0.48 1.03
C CYS A 143 -2.25 -0.25 2.23
N VAL A 144 -3.39 0.35 1.99
CA VAL A 144 -4.46 0.48 2.97
C VAL A 144 -5.59 -0.46 2.59
N ILE A 145 -5.99 -1.31 3.54
CA ILE A 145 -7.12 -2.23 3.40
C ILE A 145 -8.24 -1.72 4.29
N GLU A 146 -9.31 -1.24 3.69
CA GLU A 146 -10.53 -0.83 4.38
C GLU A 146 -11.64 -1.83 4.12
N THR A 147 -12.19 -2.44 5.17
CA THR A 147 -13.24 -3.44 5.03
C THR A 147 -14.02 -3.63 6.33
N GLU A 148 -15.27 -4.03 6.23
CA GLU A 148 -16.14 -4.29 7.38
C GLU A 148 -15.96 -5.69 8.01
N VAL A 149 -14.99 -6.48 7.50
CA VAL A 149 -14.67 -7.79 8.09
C VAL A 149 -13.67 -7.67 9.23
N SER A 150 -13.55 -8.75 10.00
CA SER A 150 -12.69 -8.78 11.19
C SER A 150 -11.20 -8.58 10.86
N ALA A 151 -10.44 -8.09 11.84
CA ALA A 151 -9.00 -7.91 11.77
C ALA A 151 -8.22 -9.19 11.36
N VAL A 152 -8.75 -10.37 11.68
CA VAL A 152 -8.14 -11.66 11.29
C VAL A 152 -8.13 -11.79 9.76
N HIS A 153 -9.26 -11.53 9.12
CA HIS A 153 -9.39 -11.57 7.67
C HIS A 153 -8.57 -10.46 6.98
N GLN A 154 -8.53 -9.27 7.57
CA GLN A 154 -7.67 -8.18 7.06
C GLN A 154 -6.20 -8.57 7.06
N LYS A 155 -5.71 -9.21 8.14
CA LYS A 155 -4.33 -9.71 8.23
C LYS A 155 -4.05 -10.83 7.23
N ALA A 156 -5.00 -11.76 7.03
CA ALA A 156 -4.87 -12.82 6.04
C ALA A 156 -4.76 -12.24 4.63
N LEU A 157 -5.65 -11.31 4.27
CA LEU A 157 -5.60 -10.61 3.00
C LEU A 157 -4.28 -9.85 2.81
N ALA A 158 -3.82 -9.10 3.82
CA ALA A 158 -2.55 -8.38 3.75
C ALA A 158 -1.38 -9.31 3.43
N LYS A 159 -1.28 -10.49 4.07
CA LYS A 159 -0.24 -11.48 3.81
C LYS A 159 -0.24 -11.98 2.36
N VAL A 160 -1.40 -12.22 1.78
CA VAL A 160 -1.52 -12.67 0.38
C VAL A 160 -1.15 -11.54 -0.57
N LEU A 161 -1.59 -10.32 -0.29
CA LEU A 161 -1.26 -9.16 -1.12
C LEU A 161 0.24 -8.91 -1.14
N LEU A 162 0.90 -8.87 0.02
CA LEU A 162 2.35 -8.69 0.16
C LEU A 162 3.16 -9.75 -0.59
N LYS A 163 2.67 -11.00 -0.61
CA LYS A 163 3.38 -12.11 -1.26
C LYS A 163 3.21 -12.14 -2.79
N SER A 164 2.08 -11.68 -3.32
CA SER A 164 1.67 -11.98 -4.69
C SER A 164 1.42 -10.76 -5.57
N TYR A 165 1.23 -9.58 -4.98
CA TYR A 165 0.78 -8.37 -5.70
C TYR A 165 1.60 -7.13 -5.35
N TRP A 166 2.70 -7.31 -4.63
CA TRP A 166 3.53 -6.22 -4.12
C TRP A 166 4.96 -6.27 -4.63
#